data_72fb2bac1af5f9560f5cbffd3a0f25d2
#
_entry.id   72fb2bac1af5f9560f5cbffd3a0f25d2
#
_cell.length_a   1.000
_cell.length_b   1.000
_cell.length_c   1.000
_cell.angle_alpha   90.00
_cell.angle_beta   90.00
_cell.angle_gamma   90.00
#
_symmetry.space_group_name_H-M   'P 1'
#
loop_
_entity.id
_entity.type
_entity.pdbx_description
1 polymer ?
#
loop_
_entity_poly.entity_id
_entity_poly.type
_entity_poly.pdbx_seq_one_letter_code
_entity_poly.pdbx_strand_id
1 'polypeptide(L)'
;MFVLVISVTLHAQGGGDSRSAFLRRSNEATKEYHFRMAQERGSFLRRAWKVSNESAPVEDPFRRKVDAGQPDHPVAVPVNNPADEESLSGVELVLPFYGSAYRFSAASSVEMTLLSVSEDDVANAWESLSEGASHLLEDCLSIRSRERLGDWAYLQLVDSLSVTVFPFSQNERELLFGFLLGKSGYKVRFGRNEGELICLYGTEQVIYGRPYFPEDGIRYYRHLEGGGPLSLSDAVPEGTRALDLRLTDAPSISDGTMHERRIDVGDISFDYRISQGLLDFYAGYPHTEMYVKAGAPVSASIRESVYPALQSAVDGLGEADATRVILRFVQRLMEHRSDDERWGYEKWNFPEESIFYRCGDCDDHAILFARLVRDILGLEVVLVSCEVNGSPHATTAVRFTEPLNGGDWIQYGGERYYCCEPSSTAADVGERCWESYVVKRVDKVE
;
A
#
# COMPACT_ATOMS: atom_id res chain seq x y z
N MET A 1 26.03 -6.08 -3.67
CA MET A 1 27.39 -6.11 -4.28
C MET A 1 27.78 -4.66 -4.57
N PHE A 2 28.79 -4.14 -3.86
CA PHE A 2 29.18 -2.73 -3.90
C PHE A 2 29.63 -2.31 -5.29
N VAL A 3 29.00 -1.27 -5.84
CA VAL A 3 29.53 -0.56 -7.01
C VAL A 3 30.63 0.37 -6.52
N LEU A 4 31.84 0.00 -6.84
CA LEU A 4 33.06 0.79 -6.56
C LEU A 4 33.09 1.96 -7.56
N VAL A 5 32.70 3.15 -7.14
CA VAL A 5 32.95 4.38 -7.92
C VAL A 5 34.41 4.76 -7.71
N ILE A 6 35.26 4.41 -8.67
CA ILE A 6 36.63 4.87 -8.69
C ILE A 6 36.65 6.29 -9.31
N SER A 7 36.71 7.31 -8.45
CA SER A 7 37.08 8.66 -8.86
C SER A 7 38.59 8.70 -9.17
N VAL A 8 38.94 8.60 -10.42
CA VAL A 8 40.32 8.86 -10.86
C VAL A 8 40.42 10.32 -11.30
N THR A 9 40.98 11.14 -10.43
CA THR A 9 41.37 12.51 -10.82
C THR A 9 42.69 12.41 -11.62
N LEU A 10 42.59 12.40 -12.94
CA LEU A 10 43.73 12.49 -13.84
C LEU A 10 43.98 13.96 -14.23
N HIS A 11 45.10 14.51 -13.73
CA HIS A 11 45.69 15.70 -14.33
C HIS A 11 46.33 15.29 -15.65
N ALA A 12 45.71 15.66 -16.77
CA ALA A 12 46.30 15.49 -18.08
C ALA A 12 46.40 16.86 -18.78
N GLN A 13 47.61 17.33 -18.89
CA GLN A 13 47.99 18.24 -19.97
C GLN A 13 48.15 17.42 -21.25
N GLY A 14 47.37 17.73 -22.28
CA GLY A 14 47.57 17.22 -23.64
C GLY A 14 46.51 16.24 -24.15
N GLY A 15 45.70 16.66 -25.11
CA GLY A 15 45.05 15.80 -26.07
C GLY A 15 43.54 15.67 -25.97
N GLY A 16 42.77 16.50 -26.70
CA GLY A 16 41.35 16.37 -26.91
C GLY A 16 40.88 15.00 -27.45
N ASP A 17 41.79 14.24 -28.06
CA ASP A 17 41.55 12.91 -28.62
C ASP A 17 41.43 11.79 -27.59
N SER A 18 42.13 11.87 -26.46
CA SER A 18 42.11 10.78 -25.46
C SER A 18 40.82 10.80 -24.62
N ARG A 19 40.26 11.97 -24.36
CA ARG A 19 39.01 12.09 -23.60
C ARG A 19 37.79 11.61 -24.41
N SER A 20 37.74 11.97 -25.68
CA SER A 20 36.67 11.52 -26.58
C SER A 20 36.76 10.02 -26.90
N ALA A 21 37.98 9.44 -26.96
CA ALA A 21 38.19 8.01 -27.10
C ALA A 21 37.82 7.25 -25.79
N PHE A 22 38.13 7.83 -24.63
CA PHE A 22 37.71 7.25 -23.33
C PHE A 22 36.19 7.26 -23.19
N LEU A 23 35.53 8.37 -23.48
CA LEU A 23 34.06 8.48 -23.43
C LEU A 23 33.36 7.54 -24.41
N ARG A 24 33.90 7.38 -25.63
CA ARG A 24 33.40 6.39 -26.59
C ARG A 24 33.51 4.96 -26.07
N ARG A 25 34.70 4.55 -25.55
CA ARG A 25 34.86 3.22 -24.96
C ARG A 25 34.01 2.98 -23.73
N SER A 26 33.80 4.00 -22.88
CA SER A 26 32.92 3.92 -21.73
C SER A 26 31.46 3.74 -22.16
N ASN A 27 31.03 4.49 -23.18
CA ASN A 27 29.66 4.36 -23.73
C ASN A 27 29.47 3.01 -24.45
N GLU A 28 30.47 2.52 -25.18
CA GLU A 28 30.41 1.20 -25.80
C GLU A 28 30.39 0.08 -24.77
N ALA A 29 31.20 0.15 -23.73
CA ALA A 29 31.21 -0.82 -22.64
C ALA A 29 29.88 -0.80 -21.86
N THR A 30 29.27 0.38 -21.68
CA THR A 30 27.95 0.51 -21.04
C THR A 30 26.87 -0.07 -21.92
N LYS A 31 26.87 0.19 -23.23
CA LYS A 31 25.92 -0.42 -24.18
C LYS A 31 26.08 -1.94 -24.24
N GLU A 32 27.31 -2.44 -24.28
CA GLU A 32 27.57 -3.88 -24.31
C GLU A 32 27.15 -4.57 -23.01
N TYR A 33 27.34 -3.90 -21.85
CA TYR A 33 26.80 -4.35 -20.57
C TYR A 33 25.27 -4.41 -20.57
N HIS A 34 24.60 -3.35 -21.01
CA HIS A 34 23.13 -3.32 -21.08
C HIS A 34 22.58 -4.36 -22.05
N PHE A 35 23.22 -4.54 -23.21
CA PHE A 35 22.83 -5.55 -24.19
C PHE A 35 22.99 -6.97 -23.63
N ARG A 36 24.11 -7.28 -23.00
CA ARG A 36 24.33 -8.58 -22.35
C ARG A 36 23.36 -8.82 -21.22
N MET A 37 23.10 -7.83 -20.38
CA MET A 37 22.11 -7.92 -19.32
C MET A 37 20.69 -8.11 -19.87
N ALA A 38 20.33 -7.49 -21.00
CA ALA A 38 19.04 -7.70 -21.65
C ALA A 38 18.93 -9.14 -22.19
N GLN A 39 19.98 -9.68 -22.82
CA GLN A 39 20.00 -11.07 -23.29
C GLN A 39 19.91 -12.09 -22.15
N GLU A 40 20.65 -11.90 -21.06
CA GLU A 40 20.57 -12.75 -19.88
C GLU A 40 19.17 -12.72 -19.26
N ARG A 41 18.50 -11.59 -19.31
CA ARG A 41 17.15 -11.39 -18.79
C ARG A 41 16.04 -12.01 -19.65
N GLY A 42 16.15 -11.91 -20.98
CA GLY A 42 15.24 -12.62 -21.88
C GLY A 42 15.33 -14.14 -21.75
N SER A 43 16.53 -14.65 -21.39
CA SER A 43 16.73 -16.10 -21.28
C SER A 43 15.92 -16.77 -20.17
N PHE A 44 15.60 -16.09 -19.05
CA PHE A 44 14.80 -16.69 -17.99
C PHE A 44 13.30 -16.81 -18.37
N LEU A 45 12.76 -15.84 -19.12
CA LEU A 45 11.39 -15.90 -19.62
C LEU A 45 11.17 -16.97 -20.70
N ARG A 46 12.26 -17.46 -21.33
CA ARG A 46 12.24 -18.59 -22.28
C ARG A 46 12.26 -19.96 -21.60
N ARG A 47 12.40 -20.03 -20.27
CA ARG A 47 12.34 -21.29 -19.53
C ARG A 47 10.92 -21.83 -19.54
N ALA A 48 10.80 -23.16 -19.55
CA ALA A 48 9.50 -23.82 -19.49
C ALA A 48 8.70 -23.37 -18.26
N TRP A 49 7.53 -22.82 -18.50
CA TRP A 49 6.63 -22.38 -17.44
C TRP A 49 5.88 -23.57 -16.84
N LYS A 50 5.63 -23.53 -15.55
CA LYS A 50 5.02 -24.62 -14.80
C LYS A 50 3.55 -24.32 -14.52
N VAL A 51 2.68 -25.29 -14.78
CA VAL A 51 1.27 -25.19 -14.36
C VAL A 51 1.21 -25.20 -12.85
N SER A 52 0.55 -24.21 -12.30
CA SER A 52 0.37 -24.02 -10.86
C SER A 52 -1.09 -23.72 -10.56
N ASN A 53 -1.56 -24.20 -9.41
CA ASN A 53 -2.90 -23.90 -8.91
C ASN A 53 -2.83 -22.80 -7.87
N GLU A 54 -3.85 -21.96 -7.85
CA GLU A 54 -4.03 -20.98 -6.78
C GLU A 54 -4.33 -21.67 -5.45
N SER A 55 -3.83 -21.09 -4.38
CA SER A 55 -4.33 -21.37 -3.03
C SER A 55 -5.65 -20.63 -2.82
N ALA A 56 -6.51 -21.21 -2.02
CA ALA A 56 -7.74 -20.53 -1.62
C ALA A 56 -7.44 -19.17 -0.98
N PRO A 57 -8.34 -18.20 -1.12
CA PRO A 57 -8.21 -16.94 -0.42
C PRO A 57 -8.05 -17.13 1.08
N VAL A 58 -7.27 -16.27 1.71
CA VAL A 58 -7.29 -16.15 3.18
C VAL A 58 -8.55 -15.35 3.51
N GLU A 59 -9.45 -15.95 4.26
CA GLU A 59 -10.64 -15.25 4.72
C GLU A 59 -10.27 -14.26 5.83
N ASP A 60 -10.92 -13.11 5.82
CA ASP A 60 -10.82 -12.15 6.89
C ASP A 60 -11.40 -12.77 8.18
N PRO A 61 -10.64 -12.82 9.28
CA PRO A 61 -11.11 -13.37 10.55
C PRO A 61 -12.25 -12.56 11.19
N PHE A 62 -12.48 -11.34 10.72
CA PHE A 62 -13.54 -10.44 11.21
C PHE A 62 -14.75 -10.37 10.30
N ARG A 63 -14.69 -10.97 9.10
CA ARG A 63 -15.79 -10.97 8.16
C ARG A 63 -17.05 -11.53 8.80
N ARG A 64 -18.03 -10.66 9.02
CA ARG A 64 -19.39 -11.06 9.41
C ARG A 64 -20.12 -11.61 8.19
N LYS A 65 -21.02 -12.57 8.38
CA LYS A 65 -21.93 -12.98 7.31
C LYS A 65 -22.91 -11.85 7.07
N VAL A 66 -22.78 -11.23 5.92
CA VAL A 66 -23.55 -10.09 5.49
C VAL A 66 -24.90 -10.54 4.93
N ASP A 67 -26.00 -9.98 5.43
CA ASP A 67 -27.26 -9.89 4.69
C ASP A 67 -27.16 -8.60 3.86
N ALA A 68 -27.05 -8.75 2.54
CA ALA A 68 -26.79 -7.64 1.61
C ALA A 68 -27.87 -6.55 1.72
N GLY A 69 -27.61 -5.52 2.51
CA GLY A 69 -28.32 -4.25 2.51
C GLY A 69 -27.74 -3.34 1.42
N GLN A 70 -28.51 -2.34 1.03
CA GLN A 70 -28.03 -1.33 0.10
C GLN A 70 -27.14 -0.35 0.88
N PRO A 71 -25.85 -0.13 0.50
CA PRO A 71 -24.96 0.76 1.24
C PRO A 71 -25.43 2.22 1.18
N ASP A 72 -25.23 2.94 2.28
CA ASP A 72 -25.57 4.37 2.40
C ASP A 72 -24.79 5.26 1.42
N HIS A 73 -23.61 4.81 1.00
CA HIS A 73 -22.78 5.48 0.04
C HIS A 73 -22.26 4.47 -1.01
N PRO A 74 -22.64 4.65 -2.29
CA PRO A 74 -21.97 3.90 -3.35
C PRO A 74 -20.51 4.29 -3.32
N VAL A 75 -19.63 3.28 -3.15
CA VAL A 75 -18.19 3.47 -3.28
C VAL A 75 -17.93 3.94 -4.71
N ALA A 76 -17.48 5.17 -4.85
CA ALA A 76 -16.85 5.58 -6.07
C ALA A 76 -15.54 4.79 -6.16
N VAL A 77 -15.57 3.68 -6.89
CA VAL A 77 -14.33 3.08 -7.37
C VAL A 77 -13.62 4.20 -8.09
N PRO A 78 -12.34 4.51 -7.78
CA PRO A 78 -11.60 5.50 -8.54
C PRO A 78 -11.64 5.05 -9.99
N VAL A 79 -12.53 5.64 -10.77
CA VAL A 79 -12.51 5.49 -12.21
C VAL A 79 -11.35 6.38 -12.62
N ASN A 80 -10.19 5.77 -12.88
CA ASN A 80 -9.18 6.38 -13.69
C ASN A 80 -9.86 6.55 -15.07
N ASN A 81 -10.58 7.65 -15.26
CA ASN A 81 -11.08 7.99 -16.57
C ASN A 81 -9.87 8.07 -17.48
N PRO A 82 -9.78 7.27 -18.54
CA PRO A 82 -8.80 7.52 -19.58
C PRO A 82 -9.01 8.97 -20.00
N ALA A 83 -7.93 9.74 -20.00
CA ALA A 83 -7.95 11.12 -20.43
C ALA A 83 -8.67 11.19 -21.78
N ASP A 84 -9.61 12.15 -21.91
CA ASP A 84 -10.25 12.44 -23.18
C ASP A 84 -9.21 12.49 -24.30
N GLU A 85 -9.52 11.93 -25.47
CA GLU A 85 -8.63 11.65 -26.62
C GLU A 85 -7.83 12.85 -27.17
N GLU A 86 -7.78 13.99 -26.51
CA GLU A 86 -7.23 15.24 -27.05
C GLU A 86 -5.76 15.54 -26.76
N SER A 87 -4.92 14.61 -26.30
CA SER A 87 -3.51 14.95 -26.07
C SER A 87 -2.49 13.88 -26.46
N LEU A 88 -2.59 13.33 -27.66
CA LEU A 88 -1.51 12.54 -28.26
C LEU A 88 -0.79 13.32 -29.37
N SER A 89 -0.32 14.53 -29.10
CA SER A 89 0.62 15.21 -29.98
C SER A 89 2.01 15.26 -29.35
N GLY A 90 2.77 14.19 -29.61
CA GLY A 90 4.24 14.15 -29.57
C GLY A 90 4.94 14.57 -28.28
N VAL A 91 5.60 13.63 -27.61
CA VAL A 91 6.69 13.76 -26.66
C VAL A 91 6.34 13.64 -25.17
N GLU A 92 5.19 14.09 -24.68
CA GLU A 92 4.90 14.09 -23.25
C GLU A 92 3.51 13.49 -22.95
N LEU A 93 3.46 12.49 -22.06
CA LEU A 93 2.21 11.94 -21.53
C LEU A 93 1.90 12.61 -20.18
N VAL A 94 0.67 13.05 -19.99
CA VAL A 94 0.18 13.58 -18.71
C VAL A 94 -0.75 12.54 -18.08
N LEU A 95 -0.38 12.03 -16.91
CA LEU A 95 -1.13 11.04 -16.17
C LEU A 95 -1.80 11.69 -14.95
N PRO A 96 -3.13 11.75 -14.86
CA PRO A 96 -3.82 12.13 -13.65
C PRO A 96 -3.70 10.98 -12.61
N PHE A 97 -3.39 11.34 -11.37
CA PHE A 97 -3.22 10.37 -10.28
C PHE A 97 -3.57 11.02 -8.94
N TYR A 98 -4.66 10.62 -8.33
CA TYR A 98 -5.19 11.11 -7.05
C TYR A 98 -5.22 12.64 -6.90
N GLY A 99 -5.72 13.34 -7.93
CA GLY A 99 -5.83 14.79 -7.93
C GLY A 99 -4.59 15.54 -8.43
N SER A 100 -3.43 14.86 -8.54
CA SER A 100 -2.22 15.38 -9.18
C SER A 100 -2.16 14.98 -10.65
N ALA A 101 -1.30 15.66 -11.44
CA ALA A 101 -1.01 15.29 -12.82
C ALA A 101 0.51 15.15 -13.01
N TYR A 102 0.95 13.96 -13.34
CA TYR A 102 2.36 13.67 -13.56
C TYR A 102 2.68 13.59 -15.03
N ARG A 103 3.86 14.11 -15.40
CA ARG A 103 4.35 14.13 -16.78
C ARG A 103 5.38 13.03 -16.96
N PHE A 104 5.23 12.28 -18.05
CA PHE A 104 6.15 11.23 -18.46
C PHE A 104 6.75 11.57 -19.81
N SER A 105 8.08 11.50 -19.86
CA SER A 105 8.83 11.72 -21.08
C SER A 105 8.80 10.49 -21.98
N ALA A 106 8.73 10.69 -23.29
CA ALA A 106 8.87 9.64 -24.31
C ALA A 106 7.94 8.41 -24.19
N ALA A 107 6.78 8.52 -23.54
CA ALA A 107 5.79 7.43 -23.48
C ALA A 107 5.33 7.00 -24.88
N SER A 108 5.32 7.90 -25.85
CA SER A 108 5.01 7.62 -27.26
C SER A 108 6.08 6.80 -27.99
N SER A 109 7.27 6.60 -27.40
CA SER A 109 8.35 5.81 -27.99
C SER A 109 8.34 4.35 -27.54
N VAL A 110 7.43 3.94 -26.65
CA VAL A 110 7.28 2.55 -26.22
C VAL A 110 6.47 1.80 -27.27
N GLU A 111 7.14 1.42 -28.34
CA GLU A 111 6.57 0.54 -29.35
C GLU A 111 6.83 -0.91 -28.95
N MET A 112 5.79 -1.63 -28.56
CA MET A 112 5.82 -3.04 -28.26
C MET A 112 4.56 -3.69 -28.81
N THR A 113 4.73 -4.84 -29.45
CA THR A 113 3.63 -5.71 -29.88
C THR A 113 3.92 -7.11 -29.40
N LEU A 114 3.00 -7.65 -28.62
CA LEU A 114 3.06 -9.04 -28.16
C LEU A 114 2.25 -9.91 -29.13
N LEU A 115 2.92 -10.67 -29.99
CA LEU A 115 2.27 -11.49 -31.01
C LEU A 115 1.50 -12.67 -30.40
N SER A 116 2.03 -13.26 -29.35
CA SER A 116 1.39 -14.29 -28.55
C SER A 116 1.95 -14.30 -27.13
N VAL A 117 1.35 -15.09 -26.24
CA VAL A 117 1.85 -15.30 -24.86
C VAL A 117 2.80 -16.51 -24.78
N SER A 118 3.48 -16.86 -25.88
CA SER A 118 4.54 -17.85 -25.87
C SER A 118 5.76 -17.32 -25.08
N GLU A 119 6.58 -18.24 -24.58
CA GLU A 119 7.80 -17.90 -23.85
C GLU A 119 8.73 -16.99 -24.68
N ASP A 120 8.85 -17.27 -25.97
CA ASP A 120 9.71 -16.52 -26.87
C ASP A 120 9.15 -15.12 -27.16
N ASP A 121 7.84 -14.98 -27.40
CA ASP A 121 7.24 -13.68 -27.68
C ASP A 121 7.26 -12.77 -26.46
N VAL A 122 6.98 -13.31 -25.27
CA VAL A 122 7.07 -12.55 -24.01
C VAL A 122 8.51 -12.13 -23.75
N ALA A 123 9.50 -13.00 -23.98
CA ALA A 123 10.91 -12.68 -23.81
C ALA A 123 11.40 -11.59 -24.80
N ASN A 124 10.99 -11.70 -26.06
CA ASN A 124 11.36 -10.71 -27.09
C ASN A 124 10.74 -9.33 -26.77
N ALA A 125 9.47 -9.31 -26.36
CA ALA A 125 8.80 -8.08 -25.96
C ALA A 125 9.41 -7.45 -24.69
N TRP A 126 9.83 -8.26 -23.70
CA TRP A 126 10.59 -7.80 -22.54
C TRP A 126 11.93 -7.17 -22.93
N GLU A 127 12.68 -7.77 -23.87
CA GLU A 127 13.91 -7.22 -24.39
C GLU A 127 13.68 -5.85 -25.05
N SER A 128 12.62 -5.73 -25.86
CA SER A 128 12.23 -4.46 -26.49
C SER A 128 11.91 -3.37 -25.44
N LEU A 129 11.18 -3.71 -24.38
CA LEU A 129 10.94 -2.78 -23.29
C LEU A 129 12.22 -2.33 -22.57
N SER A 130 13.22 -3.21 -22.48
CA SER A 130 14.50 -2.86 -21.84
C SER A 130 15.26 -1.78 -22.60
N GLU A 131 15.02 -1.64 -23.90
CA GLU A 131 15.58 -0.58 -24.74
C GLU A 131 14.70 0.69 -24.77
N GLY A 132 13.39 0.52 -24.86
CA GLY A 132 12.44 1.62 -25.10
C GLY A 132 11.84 2.27 -23.85
N ALA A 133 11.69 1.55 -22.74
CA ALA A 133 10.93 2.00 -21.58
C ALA A 133 11.81 2.51 -20.41
N SER A 134 13.12 2.70 -20.59
CA SER A 134 14.02 3.17 -19.53
C SER A 134 13.64 4.55 -18.98
N HIS A 135 13.18 5.45 -19.84
CA HIS A 135 12.74 6.79 -19.43
C HIS A 135 11.47 6.75 -18.58
N LEU A 136 10.52 5.88 -18.93
CA LEU A 136 9.32 5.69 -18.10
C LEU A 136 9.67 5.17 -16.71
N LEU A 137 10.63 4.26 -16.62
CA LEU A 137 11.11 3.75 -15.33
C LEU A 137 11.76 4.86 -14.49
N GLU A 138 12.62 5.69 -15.12
CA GLU A 138 13.26 6.83 -14.44
C GLU A 138 12.22 7.83 -13.93
N ASP A 139 11.21 8.16 -14.74
CA ASP A 139 10.11 9.04 -14.35
C ASP A 139 9.30 8.45 -13.19
N CYS A 140 8.91 7.16 -13.25
CA CYS A 140 8.22 6.46 -12.17
C CYS A 140 9.01 6.52 -10.87
N LEU A 141 10.31 6.21 -10.89
CA LEU A 141 11.17 6.23 -9.70
C LEU A 141 11.37 7.65 -9.16
N SER A 142 11.46 8.66 -10.04
CA SER A 142 11.53 10.06 -9.67
C SER A 142 10.26 10.52 -8.97
N ILE A 143 9.08 10.22 -9.53
CA ILE A 143 7.77 10.53 -8.92
C ILE A 143 7.65 9.83 -7.56
N ARG A 144 7.95 8.52 -7.49
CA ARG A 144 7.93 7.76 -6.26
C ARG A 144 8.75 8.42 -5.14
N SER A 145 9.97 8.83 -5.46
CA SER A 145 10.88 9.47 -4.50
C SER A 145 10.39 10.85 -4.07
N ARG A 146 9.97 11.68 -5.02
CA ARG A 146 9.50 13.04 -4.78
C ARG A 146 8.22 13.06 -3.94
N GLU A 147 7.25 12.22 -4.29
CA GLU A 147 5.94 12.15 -3.62
C GLU A 147 5.93 11.19 -2.42
N ARG A 148 7.05 10.55 -2.11
CA ARG A 148 7.18 9.53 -1.04
C ARG A 148 6.13 8.44 -1.14
N LEU A 149 5.89 7.94 -2.36
CA LEU A 149 4.91 6.90 -2.58
C LEU A 149 5.36 5.60 -1.93
N GLY A 150 4.54 5.08 -1.02
CA GLY A 150 4.67 3.71 -0.54
C GLY A 150 4.50 2.69 -1.66
N ASP A 151 4.80 1.44 -1.38
CA ASP A 151 4.83 0.41 -2.42
C ASP A 151 3.48 0.21 -3.11
N TRP A 152 2.36 0.31 -2.37
CA TRP A 152 1.03 0.19 -2.97
C TRP A 152 0.69 1.38 -3.89
N ALA A 153 0.96 2.60 -3.46
CA ALA A 153 0.75 3.80 -4.29
C ALA A 153 1.62 3.75 -5.56
N TYR A 154 2.86 3.26 -5.43
CA TYR A 154 3.76 3.08 -6.57
C TYR A 154 3.23 2.02 -7.55
N LEU A 155 2.71 0.89 -7.04
CA LEU A 155 2.05 -0.12 -7.87
C LEU A 155 0.89 0.50 -8.66
N GLN A 156 0.03 1.28 -8.00
CA GLN A 156 -1.10 1.95 -8.65
C GLN A 156 -0.67 3.00 -9.70
N LEU A 157 0.43 3.71 -9.45
CA LEU A 157 1.01 4.63 -10.44
C LEU A 157 1.46 3.88 -11.69
N VAL A 158 2.17 2.77 -11.51
CA VAL A 158 2.65 1.91 -12.61
C VAL A 158 1.49 1.28 -13.37
N ASP A 159 0.44 0.85 -12.68
CA ASP A 159 -0.79 0.34 -13.31
C ASP A 159 -1.45 1.41 -14.18
N SER A 160 -1.73 2.58 -13.61
CA SER A 160 -2.35 3.71 -14.32
C SER A 160 -1.53 4.11 -15.56
N LEU A 161 -0.20 4.13 -15.44
CA LEU A 161 0.69 4.39 -16.58
C LEU A 161 0.58 3.30 -17.64
N SER A 162 0.58 2.03 -17.24
CA SER A 162 0.50 0.90 -18.17
C SER A 162 -0.83 0.87 -18.92
N VAL A 163 -1.94 1.20 -18.24
CA VAL A 163 -3.27 1.38 -18.86
C VAL A 163 -3.24 2.51 -19.88
N THR A 164 -2.59 3.63 -19.57
CA THR A 164 -2.55 4.80 -20.45
C THR A 164 -1.67 4.56 -21.69
N VAL A 165 -0.55 3.85 -21.54
CA VAL A 165 0.35 3.51 -22.65
C VAL A 165 -0.28 2.45 -23.57
N PHE A 166 -0.97 1.45 -23.02
CA PHE A 166 -1.61 0.37 -23.78
C PHE A 166 -3.11 0.22 -23.43
N PRO A 167 -3.95 1.21 -23.80
CA PRO A 167 -5.35 1.22 -23.36
C PRO A 167 -6.20 0.06 -23.91
N PHE A 168 -5.83 -0.49 -25.10
CA PHE A 168 -6.60 -1.50 -25.80
C PHE A 168 -5.92 -2.88 -25.86
N SER A 169 -4.74 -3.01 -25.25
CA SER A 169 -3.89 -4.22 -25.38
C SER A 169 -3.54 -4.76 -24.00
N GLN A 170 -4.40 -5.63 -23.46
CA GLN A 170 -4.25 -6.16 -22.09
C GLN A 170 -2.90 -6.86 -21.88
N ASN A 171 -2.45 -7.70 -22.81
CA ASN A 171 -1.20 -8.44 -22.66
C ASN A 171 0.03 -7.53 -22.62
N GLU A 172 0.05 -6.50 -23.48
CA GLU A 172 1.12 -5.49 -23.48
C GLU A 172 1.08 -4.65 -22.18
N ARG A 173 -0.11 -4.32 -21.69
CA ARG A 173 -0.29 -3.65 -20.39
C ARG A 173 0.30 -4.47 -19.25
N GLU A 174 -0.05 -5.76 -19.16
CA GLU A 174 0.46 -6.66 -18.12
C GLU A 174 1.99 -6.82 -18.20
N LEU A 175 2.53 -6.87 -19.43
CA LEU A 175 3.95 -6.96 -19.61
C LEU A 175 4.67 -5.67 -19.20
N LEU A 176 4.17 -4.49 -19.58
CA LEU A 176 4.73 -3.20 -19.17
C LEU A 176 4.65 -3.01 -17.65
N PHE A 177 3.50 -3.32 -17.06
CA PHE A 177 3.31 -3.27 -15.60
C PHE A 177 4.33 -4.14 -14.87
N GLY A 178 4.46 -5.40 -15.25
CA GLY A 178 5.43 -6.31 -14.64
C GLY A 178 6.88 -5.91 -14.91
N PHE A 179 7.17 -5.34 -16.09
CA PHE A 179 8.47 -4.81 -16.43
C PHE A 179 8.88 -3.65 -15.51
N LEU A 180 8.02 -2.63 -15.37
CA LEU A 180 8.31 -1.47 -14.54
C LEU A 180 8.45 -1.85 -13.05
N LEU A 181 7.57 -2.71 -12.52
CA LEU A 181 7.71 -3.20 -11.15
C LEU A 181 8.96 -4.04 -10.94
N GLY A 182 9.24 -5.00 -11.83
CA GLY A 182 10.42 -5.86 -11.74
C GLY A 182 11.72 -5.06 -11.78
N LYS A 183 11.81 -4.08 -12.70
CA LYS A 183 12.96 -3.17 -12.80
C LYS A 183 13.09 -2.24 -11.61
N SER A 184 12.00 -1.93 -10.92
CA SER A 184 12.00 -1.19 -9.66
C SER A 184 12.42 -2.07 -8.46
N GLY A 185 12.74 -3.34 -8.70
CA GLY A 185 13.26 -4.28 -7.71
C GLY A 185 12.18 -5.11 -7.00
N TYR A 186 10.93 -5.04 -7.41
CA TYR A 186 9.87 -5.84 -6.81
C TYR A 186 9.80 -7.26 -7.36
N LYS A 187 9.39 -8.20 -6.51
CA LYS A 187 9.10 -9.58 -6.89
C LYS A 187 7.85 -9.63 -7.74
N VAL A 188 8.03 -9.95 -9.01
CA VAL A 188 6.96 -10.19 -9.96
C VAL A 188 7.15 -11.51 -10.67
N ARG A 189 6.06 -12.11 -11.13
CA ARG A 189 6.01 -13.29 -12.01
C ARG A 189 5.01 -13.06 -13.11
N PHE A 190 5.16 -13.81 -14.17
CA PHE A 190 4.14 -13.87 -15.22
C PHE A 190 3.44 -15.23 -15.19
N GLY A 191 2.13 -15.19 -15.33
CA GLY A 191 1.29 -16.32 -15.58
C GLY A 191 0.65 -16.20 -16.95
N ARG A 192 0.28 -17.33 -17.55
CA ARG A 192 -0.51 -17.33 -18.78
C ARG A 192 -1.63 -18.35 -18.72
N ASN A 193 -2.74 -18.01 -19.34
CA ASN A 193 -3.89 -18.89 -19.55
C ASN A 193 -4.61 -18.50 -20.84
N GLU A 194 -4.86 -19.47 -21.72
CA GLU A 194 -5.70 -19.32 -22.94
C GLU A 194 -5.43 -18.07 -23.80
N GLY A 195 -4.16 -17.66 -23.91
CA GLY A 195 -3.78 -16.47 -24.70
C GLY A 195 -3.73 -15.15 -23.92
N GLU A 196 -3.99 -15.19 -22.62
CA GLU A 196 -3.83 -14.04 -21.72
C GLU A 196 -2.51 -14.11 -20.97
N LEU A 197 -1.79 -13.01 -20.92
CA LEU A 197 -0.66 -12.77 -20.04
C LEU A 197 -1.18 -12.10 -18.76
N ILE A 198 -0.73 -12.57 -17.61
CA ILE A 198 -1.16 -12.08 -16.31
C ILE A 198 0.10 -11.80 -15.48
N CYS A 199 0.29 -10.59 -15.03
CA CYS A 199 1.33 -10.26 -14.09
C CYS A 199 0.87 -10.59 -12.66
N LEU A 200 1.81 -11.10 -11.85
CA LEU A 200 1.60 -11.35 -10.42
C LEU A 200 2.65 -10.55 -9.64
N TYR A 201 2.21 -9.88 -8.61
CA TYR A 201 3.08 -9.18 -7.66
C TYR A 201 3.14 -9.91 -6.32
N GLY A 202 4.32 -9.96 -5.73
CA GLY A 202 4.59 -10.68 -4.49
C GLY A 202 4.58 -9.78 -3.26
N THR A 203 3.84 -10.18 -2.22
CA THR A 203 3.86 -9.54 -0.89
C THR A 203 3.90 -10.58 0.22
N GLU A 204 4.44 -10.22 1.38
CA GLU A 204 4.38 -11.05 2.58
C GLU A 204 3.06 -10.88 3.33
N GLN A 205 2.42 -9.69 3.23
CA GLN A 205 1.13 -9.42 3.85
C GLN A 205 0.00 -10.19 3.17
N VAL A 206 -1.05 -10.43 3.94
CA VAL A 206 -2.28 -11.02 3.43
C VAL A 206 -3.13 -9.95 2.75
N ILE A 207 -3.63 -10.25 1.56
CA ILE A 207 -4.77 -9.55 0.96
C ILE A 207 -5.97 -10.48 1.10
N TYR A 208 -6.89 -10.13 1.96
CA TYR A 208 -8.05 -10.97 2.28
C TYR A 208 -8.99 -11.10 1.09
N GLY A 209 -9.62 -12.26 1.00
CA GLY A 209 -10.60 -12.56 -0.07
C GLY A 209 -10.00 -12.78 -1.45
N ARG A 210 -8.68 -12.65 -1.65
CA ARG A 210 -8.00 -12.87 -2.94
C ARG A 210 -7.22 -14.18 -2.97
N PRO A 211 -7.41 -15.02 -4.01
CA PRO A 211 -6.58 -16.21 -4.23
C PRO A 211 -5.14 -15.79 -4.58
N TYR A 212 -4.18 -16.65 -4.26
CA TYR A 212 -2.76 -16.37 -4.45
C TYR A 212 -1.95 -17.61 -4.81
N PHE A 213 -0.75 -17.41 -5.33
CA PHE A 213 0.23 -18.47 -5.58
C PHE A 213 1.34 -18.34 -4.52
N PRO A 214 1.48 -19.33 -3.61
CA PRO A 214 2.51 -19.28 -2.58
C PRO A 214 3.88 -19.74 -3.11
N GLU A 215 4.95 -19.01 -2.74
CA GLU A 215 6.32 -19.42 -2.98
C GLU A 215 7.26 -18.76 -1.95
N ASP A 216 8.03 -19.56 -1.23
CA ASP A 216 9.05 -19.10 -0.27
C ASP A 216 8.58 -18.03 0.73
N GLY A 217 7.38 -18.19 1.27
CA GLY A 217 6.76 -17.25 2.22
C GLY A 217 6.12 -16.02 1.57
N ILE A 218 6.25 -15.87 0.26
CA ILE A 218 5.64 -14.79 -0.52
C ILE A 218 4.30 -15.25 -1.09
N ARG A 219 3.31 -14.38 -1.07
CA ARG A 219 2.01 -14.55 -1.74
C ARG A 219 2.02 -13.74 -3.01
N TYR A 220 1.93 -14.42 -4.16
CA TYR A 220 1.83 -13.76 -5.46
C TYR A 220 0.37 -13.62 -5.84
N TYR A 221 -0.12 -12.38 -5.85
CA TYR A 221 -1.49 -12.04 -6.25
C TYR A 221 -1.53 -11.61 -7.71
N ARG A 222 -2.62 -11.95 -8.39
CA ARG A 222 -2.86 -11.45 -9.76
C ARG A 222 -3.01 -9.93 -9.73
N HIS A 223 -2.43 -9.27 -10.74
CA HIS A 223 -2.68 -7.86 -10.96
C HIS A 223 -4.15 -7.64 -11.35
N LEU A 224 -4.62 -8.30 -12.38
CA LEU A 224 -6.02 -8.26 -12.78
C LEU A 224 -6.84 -9.32 -12.05
N GLU A 225 -8.13 -9.03 -11.89
CA GLU A 225 -9.09 -9.99 -11.34
C GLU A 225 -9.20 -11.23 -12.22
N GLY A 226 -9.45 -12.36 -11.59
CA GLY A 226 -9.60 -13.64 -12.28
C GLY A 226 -9.29 -14.80 -11.34
N GLY A 227 -9.39 -16.03 -11.86
CA GLY A 227 -9.15 -17.23 -11.09
C GLY A 227 -8.72 -18.42 -11.96
N GLY A 228 -8.34 -19.50 -11.29
CA GLY A 228 -7.95 -20.76 -11.92
C GLY A 228 -6.45 -20.93 -12.13
N PRO A 229 -6.04 -22.10 -12.66
CA PRO A 229 -4.63 -22.43 -12.81
C PRO A 229 -3.94 -21.53 -13.84
N LEU A 230 -2.68 -21.21 -13.59
CA LEU A 230 -1.80 -20.50 -14.51
C LEU A 230 -0.57 -21.36 -14.84
N SER A 231 -0.07 -21.21 -16.05
CA SER A 231 1.30 -21.60 -16.37
C SER A 231 2.22 -20.47 -15.93
N LEU A 232 2.95 -20.67 -14.82
CA LEU A 232 3.78 -19.63 -14.19
C LEU A 232 5.23 -19.67 -14.68
N SER A 233 5.79 -18.49 -14.96
CA SER A 233 7.22 -18.30 -15.15
C SER A 233 7.98 -18.38 -13.82
N ASP A 234 9.29 -18.51 -13.87
CA ASP A 234 10.15 -18.18 -12.71
C ASP A 234 9.99 -16.69 -12.35
N ALA A 235 10.31 -16.32 -11.10
CA ALA A 235 10.32 -14.93 -10.70
C ALA A 235 11.36 -14.11 -11.47
N VAL A 236 11.07 -12.83 -11.70
CA VAL A 236 12.01 -11.91 -12.36
C VAL A 236 13.29 -11.76 -11.49
N PRO A 237 14.49 -12.03 -12.03
CA PRO A 237 15.71 -12.07 -11.23
C PRO A 237 16.07 -10.77 -10.51
N GLU A 238 15.72 -9.62 -11.07
CA GLU A 238 15.97 -8.31 -10.44
C GLU A 238 15.00 -8.05 -9.29
N GLY A 239 13.83 -8.64 -9.31
CA GLY A 239 12.81 -8.49 -8.29
C GLY A 239 13.15 -9.29 -7.03
N THR A 240 13.89 -8.71 -6.12
CA THR A 240 14.31 -9.36 -4.86
C THR A 240 13.45 -8.97 -3.67
N ARG A 241 12.70 -7.87 -3.76
CA ARG A 241 11.90 -7.29 -2.70
C ARG A 241 10.41 -7.61 -2.90
N ALA A 242 9.75 -8.12 -1.87
CA ALA A 242 8.30 -8.18 -1.83
C ALA A 242 7.71 -6.77 -1.71
N LEU A 243 6.51 -6.55 -2.24
CA LEU A 243 5.75 -5.35 -1.94
C LEU A 243 5.44 -5.31 -0.44
N ASP A 244 5.67 -4.16 0.19
CA ASP A 244 5.27 -3.90 1.56
C ASP A 244 4.00 -3.06 1.56
N LEU A 245 2.90 -3.64 2.06
CA LEU A 245 1.63 -2.92 2.18
C LEU A 245 1.61 -1.96 3.37
N ARG A 246 2.64 -1.91 4.21
CA ARG A 246 2.73 -0.90 5.28
C ARG A 246 3.10 0.46 4.68
N LEU A 247 2.47 1.50 5.17
CA LEU A 247 2.88 2.86 4.87
C LEU A 247 3.93 3.30 5.89
N THR A 248 5.14 3.58 5.43
CA THR A 248 6.23 4.10 6.26
C THR A 248 6.22 5.62 6.35
N ASP A 249 5.67 6.28 5.35
CA ASP A 249 5.50 7.71 5.25
C ASP A 249 4.04 8.05 4.98
N ALA A 250 3.60 9.20 5.50
CA ALA A 250 2.31 9.75 5.14
C ALA A 250 2.31 10.08 3.64
N PRO A 251 1.32 9.60 2.87
CA PRO A 251 1.23 9.92 1.45
C PRO A 251 1.18 11.42 1.23
N SER A 252 2.00 11.94 0.32
CA SER A 252 1.99 13.37 -0.05
C SER A 252 0.88 13.68 -1.08
N ILE A 253 -0.27 13.03 -0.95
CA ILE A 253 -1.44 13.22 -1.82
C ILE A 253 -2.26 14.38 -1.26
N SER A 254 -1.92 15.59 -1.68
CA SER A 254 -2.54 16.83 -1.17
C SER A 254 -3.33 17.59 -2.23
N ASP A 255 -3.33 17.12 -3.46
CA ASP A 255 -3.96 17.80 -4.58
C ASP A 255 -5.44 17.40 -4.73
N GLY A 256 -6.17 18.18 -5.53
CA GLY A 256 -7.59 18.00 -5.77
C GLY A 256 -8.47 18.79 -4.79
N THR A 257 -9.72 18.34 -4.62
CA THR A 257 -10.67 19.00 -3.73
C THR A 257 -10.28 18.84 -2.28
N MET A 258 -10.13 19.98 -1.56
CA MET A 258 -9.86 19.99 -0.13
C MET A 258 -11.16 20.08 0.66
N HIS A 259 -11.34 19.18 1.61
CA HIS A 259 -12.44 19.19 2.58
C HIS A 259 -11.96 19.86 3.86
N GLU A 260 -12.63 20.96 4.24
CA GLU A 260 -12.43 21.61 5.54
C GLU A 260 -13.50 21.11 6.51
N ARG A 261 -13.11 20.71 7.69
CA ARG A 261 -13.99 20.15 8.72
C ARG A 261 -13.60 20.72 10.09
N ARG A 262 -14.61 20.85 10.94
CA ARG A 262 -14.47 21.12 12.35
C ARG A 262 -14.91 19.93 13.17
N ILE A 263 -14.15 19.61 14.19
CA ILE A 263 -14.47 18.60 15.19
C ILE A 263 -14.56 19.25 16.54
N ASP A 264 -15.65 18.95 17.26
CA ASP A 264 -15.89 19.33 18.64
C ASP A 264 -16.28 18.06 19.41
N VAL A 265 -15.40 17.59 20.32
CA VAL A 265 -15.62 16.39 21.14
C VAL A 265 -15.27 16.74 22.60
N GLY A 266 -16.28 16.95 23.44
CA GLY A 266 -16.07 17.45 24.80
C GLY A 266 -15.36 18.80 24.76
N ASP A 267 -14.22 18.89 25.47
CA ASP A 267 -13.40 20.12 25.53
C ASP A 267 -12.33 20.17 24.42
N ILE A 268 -12.27 19.17 23.55
CA ILE A 268 -11.32 19.07 22.44
C ILE A 268 -11.97 19.57 21.17
N SER A 269 -11.44 20.64 20.59
CA SER A 269 -11.93 21.14 19.31
C SER A 269 -10.76 21.56 18.41
N PHE A 270 -10.94 21.32 17.08
CA PHE A 270 -9.96 21.70 16.06
C PHE A 270 -10.59 21.78 14.69
N ASP A 271 -9.97 22.55 13.82
CA ASP A 271 -10.27 22.55 12.39
C ASP A 271 -9.18 21.78 11.66
N TYR A 272 -9.55 20.98 10.64
CA TYR A 272 -8.60 20.21 9.84
C TYR A 272 -9.00 20.18 8.38
N ARG A 273 -8.03 19.79 7.56
CA ARG A 273 -8.20 19.64 6.11
C ARG A 273 -7.80 18.24 5.68
N ILE A 274 -8.50 17.70 4.71
CA ILE A 274 -8.14 16.45 4.05
C ILE A 274 -8.44 16.55 2.55
N SER A 275 -7.55 16.04 1.70
CA SER A 275 -7.78 16.03 0.26
C SER A 275 -8.65 14.85 -0.17
N GLN A 276 -9.49 15.07 -1.19
CA GLN A 276 -10.24 13.98 -1.81
C GLN A 276 -9.31 12.92 -2.39
N GLY A 277 -8.20 13.34 -3.01
CA GLY A 277 -7.22 12.40 -3.56
C GLY A 277 -6.65 11.43 -2.50
N LEU A 278 -6.43 11.89 -1.26
CA LEU A 278 -5.99 11.02 -0.17
C LEU A 278 -7.10 10.04 0.26
N LEU A 279 -8.34 10.49 0.31
CA LEU A 279 -9.49 9.61 0.61
C LEU A 279 -9.67 8.55 -0.50
N ASP A 280 -9.53 8.95 -1.76
CA ASP A 280 -9.61 8.04 -2.91
C ASP A 280 -8.46 7.01 -2.88
N PHE A 281 -7.26 7.44 -2.49
CA PHE A 281 -6.13 6.52 -2.29
C PHE A 281 -6.43 5.48 -1.21
N TYR A 282 -6.96 5.89 -0.06
CA TYR A 282 -7.33 4.98 1.00
C TYR A 282 -8.48 4.04 0.60
N ALA A 283 -9.46 4.55 -0.15
CA ALA A 283 -10.55 3.73 -0.68
C ALA A 283 -10.07 2.65 -1.65
N GLY A 284 -9.03 2.95 -2.44
CA GLY A 284 -8.37 1.99 -3.35
C GLY A 284 -7.34 1.07 -2.69
N TYR A 285 -7.15 1.15 -1.36
CA TYR A 285 -6.20 0.29 -0.67
C TYR A 285 -6.75 -1.12 -0.48
N PRO A 286 -5.91 -2.17 -0.62
CA PRO A 286 -6.40 -3.53 -0.48
C PRO A 286 -6.88 -3.82 0.95
N HIS A 287 -7.87 -4.71 1.07
CA HIS A 287 -8.25 -5.23 2.37
C HIS A 287 -7.16 -6.17 2.87
N THR A 288 -6.42 -5.71 3.87
CA THR A 288 -5.22 -6.37 4.40
C THR A 288 -5.23 -6.35 5.92
N GLU A 289 -4.16 -6.76 6.54
CA GLU A 289 -4.04 -6.90 7.99
C GLU A 289 -4.24 -5.56 8.75
N MET A 290 -4.98 -5.60 9.84
CA MET A 290 -5.39 -4.40 10.61
C MET A 290 -4.20 -3.56 11.09
N TYR A 291 -3.07 -4.21 11.46
CA TYR A 291 -1.86 -3.51 11.89
C TYR A 291 -1.26 -2.63 10.78
N VAL A 292 -1.49 -2.97 9.50
CA VAL A 292 -1.07 -2.14 8.36
C VAL A 292 -1.77 -0.79 8.38
N LYS A 293 -3.08 -0.80 8.65
CA LYS A 293 -3.89 0.42 8.76
C LYS A 293 -3.52 1.23 10.00
N ALA A 294 -3.45 0.58 11.17
CA ALA A 294 -3.11 1.23 12.44
C ALA A 294 -1.67 1.76 12.48
N GLY A 295 -0.74 1.11 11.77
CA GLY A 295 0.65 1.55 11.65
C GLY A 295 0.84 2.72 10.68
N ALA A 296 -0.15 3.04 9.84
CA ALA A 296 -0.01 4.07 8.82
C ALA A 296 0.17 5.48 9.41
N PRO A 297 1.23 6.22 9.03
CA PRO A 297 1.41 7.61 9.45
C PRO A 297 0.29 8.50 8.92
N VAL A 298 -0.19 9.41 9.73
CA VAL A 298 -1.18 10.41 9.30
C VAL A 298 -0.53 11.56 8.54
N SER A 299 -1.28 12.23 7.68
CA SER A 299 -0.83 13.39 6.89
C SER A 299 -0.37 14.55 7.76
N ALA A 300 0.37 15.48 7.15
CA ALA A 300 0.82 16.69 7.83
C ALA A 300 -0.36 17.51 8.37
N SER A 301 -1.45 17.59 7.59
CA SER A 301 -2.66 18.32 8.00
C SER A 301 -3.24 17.80 9.32
N ILE A 302 -3.34 16.49 9.47
CA ILE A 302 -3.83 15.87 10.72
C ILE A 302 -2.84 16.07 11.85
N ARG A 303 -1.55 15.88 11.61
CA ARG A 303 -0.51 16.10 12.64
C ARG A 303 -0.47 17.55 13.16
N GLU A 304 -0.70 18.51 12.29
CA GLU A 304 -0.62 19.94 12.64
C GLU A 304 -1.91 20.47 13.28
N SER A 305 -3.03 19.78 13.12
CA SER A 305 -4.33 20.18 13.65
C SER A 305 -4.78 19.31 14.83
N VAL A 306 -4.90 17.99 14.62
CA VAL A 306 -5.47 17.05 15.62
C VAL A 306 -4.50 16.82 16.77
N TYR A 307 -3.22 16.60 16.47
CA TYR A 307 -2.25 16.22 17.50
C TYR A 307 -2.00 17.32 18.55
N PRO A 308 -1.83 18.61 18.20
CA PRO A 308 -1.70 19.66 19.21
C PRO A 308 -2.90 19.76 20.15
N ALA A 309 -4.13 19.56 19.63
CA ALA A 309 -5.33 19.59 20.45
C ALA A 309 -5.38 18.44 21.45
N LEU A 310 -5.03 17.23 21.01
CA LEU A 310 -4.95 16.05 21.87
C LEU A 310 -3.78 16.15 22.86
N GLN A 311 -2.60 16.59 22.41
CA GLN A 311 -1.44 16.80 23.28
C GLN A 311 -1.75 17.79 24.41
N SER A 312 -2.43 18.89 24.09
CA SER A 312 -2.87 19.87 25.09
C SER A 312 -3.87 19.27 26.09
N ALA A 313 -4.75 18.38 25.64
CA ALA A 313 -5.74 17.73 26.50
C ALA A 313 -5.13 16.70 27.47
N VAL A 314 -3.96 16.13 27.13
CA VAL A 314 -3.27 15.13 27.95
C VAL A 314 -2.07 15.69 28.72
N ASP A 315 -1.75 16.96 28.53
CA ASP A 315 -0.59 17.60 29.15
C ASP A 315 -0.62 17.52 30.67
N GLY A 316 0.48 17.09 31.28
CA GLY A 316 0.60 16.93 32.71
C GLY A 316 -0.13 15.74 33.34
N LEU A 317 -0.81 14.90 32.54
CA LEU A 317 -1.49 13.70 33.04
C LEU A 317 -0.53 12.50 33.08
N GLY A 318 -0.80 11.57 34.00
CA GLY A 318 -0.15 10.26 34.00
C GLY A 318 -0.63 9.39 32.83
N GLU A 319 0.16 8.36 32.45
CA GLU A 319 -0.10 7.52 31.28
C GLU A 319 -1.53 6.99 31.20
N ALA A 320 -2.08 6.47 32.30
CA ALA A 320 -3.43 5.90 32.35
C ALA A 320 -4.52 6.95 32.13
N ASP A 321 -4.37 8.13 32.76
CA ASP A 321 -5.34 9.22 32.63
C ASP A 321 -5.26 9.86 31.24
N ALA A 322 -4.07 10.02 30.69
CA ALA A 322 -3.85 10.47 29.32
C ALA A 322 -4.46 9.48 28.29
N THR A 323 -4.25 8.19 28.50
CA THR A 323 -4.86 7.13 27.69
C THR A 323 -6.39 7.19 27.77
N ARG A 324 -6.95 7.45 28.96
CA ARG A 324 -8.39 7.62 29.16
C ARG A 324 -8.95 8.79 28.35
N VAL A 325 -8.23 9.92 28.30
CA VAL A 325 -8.64 11.08 27.49
C VAL A 325 -8.73 10.69 26.00
N ILE A 326 -7.71 10.01 25.46
CA ILE A 326 -7.72 9.55 24.06
C ILE A 326 -8.82 8.51 23.83
N LEU A 327 -9.03 7.58 24.76
CA LEU A 327 -10.10 6.60 24.70
C LEU A 327 -11.47 7.27 24.60
N ARG A 328 -11.75 8.22 25.50
CA ARG A 328 -13.00 8.98 25.49
C ARG A 328 -13.18 9.84 24.24
N PHE A 329 -12.08 10.38 23.72
CA PHE A 329 -12.10 11.11 22.44
C PHE A 329 -12.57 10.20 21.30
N VAL A 330 -11.97 9.04 21.12
CA VAL A 330 -12.33 8.08 20.04
C VAL A 330 -13.77 7.58 20.21
N GLN A 331 -14.15 7.15 21.42
CA GLN A 331 -15.50 6.68 21.77
C GLN A 331 -16.62 7.70 21.46
N ARG A 332 -16.30 9.01 21.51
CA ARG A 332 -17.28 10.08 21.27
C ARG A 332 -17.17 10.68 19.87
N LEU A 333 -16.00 10.56 19.23
CA LEU A 333 -15.80 11.05 17.88
C LEU A 333 -16.60 10.24 16.87
N MET A 334 -16.60 8.92 17.04
CA MET A 334 -17.14 7.98 16.07
C MET A 334 -18.46 7.38 16.51
N GLU A 335 -19.46 7.45 15.64
CA GLU A 335 -20.68 6.68 15.76
C GLU A 335 -20.40 5.23 15.36
N HIS A 336 -20.83 4.27 16.18
CA HIS A 336 -20.72 2.86 15.84
C HIS A 336 -21.70 2.51 14.72
N ARG A 337 -21.19 2.10 13.56
CA ARG A 337 -21.95 1.60 12.41
C ARG A 337 -21.22 0.42 11.82
N SER A 338 -21.99 -0.60 11.43
CA SER A 338 -21.41 -1.75 10.73
C SER A 338 -20.98 -1.37 9.30
N ASP A 339 -19.99 -2.06 8.80
CA ASP A 339 -19.49 -1.90 7.43
C ASP A 339 -20.57 -2.21 6.38
N ASP A 340 -21.46 -3.17 6.69
CA ASP A 340 -22.59 -3.51 5.84
C ASP A 340 -23.56 -2.35 5.62
N GLU A 341 -23.88 -1.62 6.71
CA GLU A 341 -24.77 -0.45 6.63
C GLU A 341 -24.11 0.70 5.87
N ARG A 342 -22.79 0.79 5.95
CA ARG A 342 -22.05 1.91 5.39
C ARG A 342 -21.52 1.66 3.99
N TRP A 343 -20.82 0.53 3.80
CA TRP A 343 -20.06 0.24 2.59
C TRP A 343 -20.69 -0.90 1.76
N GLY A 344 -21.46 -1.78 2.39
CA GLY A 344 -21.97 -3.01 1.77
C GLY A 344 -20.92 -4.11 1.64
N TYR A 345 -19.74 -3.92 2.20
CA TYR A 345 -18.64 -4.88 2.28
C TYR A 345 -17.72 -4.55 3.44
N GLU A 346 -16.94 -5.52 3.92
CA GLU A 346 -15.96 -5.35 4.99
C GLU A 346 -14.85 -4.39 4.57
N LYS A 347 -14.64 -3.32 5.32
CA LYS A 347 -13.64 -2.28 5.04
C LYS A 347 -13.08 -1.68 6.32
N TRP A 348 -11.81 -1.83 6.56
CA TRP A 348 -11.13 -1.15 7.64
C TRP A 348 -10.62 0.22 7.21
N ASN A 349 -11.02 1.24 7.94
CA ASN A 349 -10.62 2.61 7.67
C ASN A 349 -9.15 2.85 8.07
N PHE A 350 -8.47 3.71 7.33
CA PHE A 350 -7.28 4.36 7.87
C PHE A 350 -7.67 5.36 8.97
N PRO A 351 -6.74 5.71 9.90
CA PRO A 351 -7.04 6.66 10.98
C PRO A 351 -7.66 7.97 10.49
N GLU A 352 -7.19 8.49 9.35
CA GLU A 352 -7.72 9.72 8.76
C GLU A 352 -9.12 9.57 8.18
N GLU A 353 -9.45 8.40 7.62
CA GLU A 353 -10.82 8.09 7.18
C GLU A 353 -11.77 8.07 8.38
N SER A 354 -11.36 7.46 9.50
CA SER A 354 -12.15 7.42 10.74
C SER A 354 -12.40 8.83 11.29
N ILE A 355 -11.40 9.71 11.25
CA ILE A 355 -11.56 11.13 11.64
C ILE A 355 -12.51 11.85 10.68
N PHE A 356 -12.42 11.59 9.38
CA PHE A 356 -13.23 12.25 8.37
C PHE A 356 -14.69 11.81 8.38
N TYR A 357 -14.90 10.49 8.38
CA TYR A 357 -16.23 9.91 8.32
C TYR A 357 -16.98 9.93 9.67
N ARG A 358 -16.25 9.89 10.78
CA ARG A 358 -16.77 9.92 12.14
C ARG A 358 -17.73 8.77 12.46
N CYS A 359 -17.57 7.66 11.78
CA CYS A 359 -18.32 6.43 12.02
C CYS A 359 -17.51 5.23 11.53
N GLY A 360 -17.78 4.09 12.11
CA GLY A 360 -17.13 2.82 11.81
C GLY A 360 -17.52 1.79 12.86
N ASP A 361 -17.08 0.57 12.71
CA ASP A 361 -17.30 -0.48 13.69
C ASP A 361 -16.12 -0.68 14.66
N CYS A 362 -16.00 -1.85 15.27
CA CYS A 362 -15.01 -2.08 16.33
C CYS A 362 -13.56 -1.97 15.85
N ASP A 363 -13.28 -2.39 14.62
CA ASP A 363 -11.95 -2.38 14.01
C ASP A 363 -11.48 -0.96 13.73
N ASP A 364 -12.36 -0.12 13.16
CA ASP A 364 -12.07 1.28 12.87
C ASP A 364 -11.78 2.08 14.15
N HIS A 365 -12.55 1.82 15.22
CA HIS A 365 -12.29 2.41 16.53
C HIS A 365 -10.94 1.94 17.09
N ALA A 366 -10.64 0.63 16.98
CA ALA A 366 -9.39 0.06 17.45
C ALA A 366 -8.17 0.62 16.68
N ILE A 367 -8.27 0.71 15.37
CA ILE A 367 -7.24 1.27 14.49
C ILE A 367 -6.94 2.72 14.85
N LEU A 368 -7.97 3.57 14.95
CA LEU A 368 -7.79 4.98 15.29
C LEU A 368 -7.20 5.16 16.68
N PHE A 369 -7.75 4.46 17.67
CA PHE A 369 -7.27 4.55 19.06
C PHE A 369 -5.81 4.12 19.17
N ALA A 370 -5.44 2.99 18.58
CA ALA A 370 -4.06 2.50 18.61
C ALA A 370 -3.09 3.51 17.99
N ARG A 371 -3.46 4.12 16.87
CA ARG A 371 -2.65 5.16 16.22
C ARG A 371 -2.46 6.38 17.12
N LEU A 372 -3.53 6.90 17.71
CA LEU A 372 -3.47 8.10 18.54
C LEU A 372 -2.67 7.87 19.82
N VAL A 373 -2.88 6.74 20.53
CA VAL A 373 -2.12 6.43 21.75
C VAL A 373 -0.63 6.32 21.43
N ARG A 374 -0.27 5.65 20.36
CA ARG A 374 1.12 5.52 19.95
C ARG A 374 1.76 6.88 19.65
N ASP A 375 1.10 7.72 18.85
CA ASP A 375 1.69 8.97 18.37
C ASP A 375 1.67 10.10 19.41
N ILE A 376 0.63 10.16 20.26
CA ILE A 376 0.45 11.22 21.25
C ILE A 376 1.18 10.88 22.55
N LEU A 377 1.10 9.64 23.01
CA LEU A 377 1.64 9.21 24.30
C LEU A 377 2.95 8.42 24.18
N GLY A 378 3.31 7.94 22.99
CA GLY A 378 4.48 7.07 22.80
C GLY A 378 4.36 5.70 23.45
N LEU A 379 3.15 5.26 23.81
CA LEU A 379 2.92 3.99 24.47
C LEU A 379 2.80 2.85 23.46
N GLU A 380 3.21 1.66 23.89
CA GLU A 380 3.02 0.44 23.09
C GLU A 380 1.56 -0.02 23.13
N VAL A 381 1.01 -0.26 21.94
CA VAL A 381 -0.38 -0.70 21.75
C VAL A 381 -0.40 -1.99 20.94
N VAL A 382 -1.29 -2.88 21.28
CA VAL A 382 -1.61 -4.06 20.48
C VAL A 382 -3.07 -4.04 20.07
N LEU A 383 -3.33 -4.48 18.85
CA LEU A 383 -4.66 -4.79 18.32
C LEU A 383 -4.99 -6.22 18.75
N VAL A 384 -6.18 -6.42 19.25
CA VAL A 384 -6.63 -7.72 19.78
C VAL A 384 -7.84 -8.16 18.98
N SER A 385 -7.63 -9.17 18.15
CA SER A 385 -8.70 -9.88 17.48
C SER A 385 -9.26 -10.94 18.41
N CYS A 386 -10.54 -10.90 18.70
CA CYS A 386 -11.19 -11.83 19.61
C CYS A 386 -12.58 -12.22 19.12
N GLU A 387 -13.18 -13.18 19.80
CA GLU A 387 -14.55 -13.60 19.62
C GLU A 387 -15.31 -13.30 20.91
N VAL A 388 -16.36 -12.52 20.79
CA VAL A 388 -17.25 -12.12 21.91
C VAL A 388 -18.62 -12.71 21.66
N ASN A 389 -19.08 -13.58 22.55
CA ASN A 389 -20.37 -14.25 22.42
C ASN A 389 -20.58 -14.95 21.06
N GLY A 390 -19.51 -15.48 20.46
CA GLY A 390 -19.54 -16.15 19.16
C GLY A 390 -19.47 -15.22 17.95
N SER A 391 -19.32 -13.91 18.13
CA SER A 391 -19.14 -12.94 17.06
C SER A 391 -17.72 -12.40 17.05
N PRO A 392 -17.11 -12.22 15.86
CA PRO A 392 -15.81 -11.55 15.72
C PRO A 392 -15.85 -10.14 16.29
N HIS A 393 -14.76 -9.73 16.94
CA HIS A 393 -14.62 -8.42 17.52
C HIS A 393 -13.14 -7.99 17.55
N ALA A 394 -12.90 -6.70 17.35
CA ALA A 394 -11.61 -6.07 17.50
C ALA A 394 -11.60 -5.09 18.67
N THR A 395 -10.52 -5.15 19.44
CA THR A 395 -10.27 -4.22 20.54
C THR A 395 -8.78 -3.93 20.64
N THR A 396 -8.37 -3.23 21.69
CA THR A 396 -6.99 -2.83 21.91
C THR A 396 -6.53 -3.12 23.33
N ALA A 397 -5.20 -3.18 23.50
CA ALA A 397 -4.62 -3.14 24.83
C ALA A 397 -3.33 -2.32 24.82
N VAL A 398 -3.08 -1.60 25.92
CA VAL A 398 -1.97 -0.64 26.06
C VAL A 398 -1.03 -1.11 27.16
N ARG A 399 0.27 -1.01 26.90
CA ARG A 399 1.31 -1.25 27.89
C ARG A 399 1.66 0.06 28.60
N PHE A 400 1.55 0.05 29.90
CA PHE A 400 1.97 1.16 30.76
C PHE A 400 3.34 0.89 31.38
N THR A 401 4.10 1.97 31.62
CA THR A 401 5.40 1.87 32.31
C THR A 401 5.21 1.37 33.73
N GLU A 402 4.20 1.89 34.43
CA GLU A 402 3.81 1.42 35.75
C GLU A 402 2.52 0.60 35.67
N PRO A 403 2.49 -0.63 36.20
CA PRO A 403 1.30 -1.46 36.19
C PRO A 403 0.11 -0.78 36.87
N LEU A 404 -1.08 -0.92 36.32
CA LEU A 404 -2.29 -0.44 36.94
C LEU A 404 -2.61 -1.27 38.22
N ASN A 405 -3.22 -0.61 39.20
CA ASN A 405 -3.74 -1.27 40.41
C ASN A 405 -5.07 -2.01 40.08
N GLY A 406 -4.97 -3.18 39.44
CA GLY A 406 -6.12 -3.95 38.99
C GLY A 406 -6.40 -3.74 37.51
N GLY A 407 -7.57 -4.19 37.07
CA GLY A 407 -8.01 -4.11 35.69
C GLY A 407 -7.73 -5.37 34.85
N ASP A 408 -8.38 -5.46 33.72
CA ASP A 408 -8.25 -6.55 32.75
C ASP A 408 -7.01 -6.32 31.87
N TRP A 409 -6.24 -7.35 31.64
CA TRP A 409 -5.05 -7.29 30.78
C TRP A 409 -4.87 -8.59 30.00
N ILE A 410 -4.10 -8.50 28.93
CA ILE A 410 -3.59 -9.63 28.16
C ILE A 410 -2.07 -9.69 28.25
N GLN A 411 -1.50 -10.88 28.07
CA GLN A 411 -0.05 -11.07 27.99
C GLN A 411 0.38 -11.13 26.52
N TYR A 412 1.33 -10.28 26.14
CA TYR A 412 1.95 -10.31 24.83
C TYR A 412 3.45 -10.04 24.93
N GLY A 413 4.29 -10.88 24.30
CA GLY A 413 5.75 -10.74 24.38
C GLY A 413 6.35 -10.83 25.79
N GLY A 414 5.64 -11.42 26.76
CA GLY A 414 6.06 -11.47 28.16
C GLY A 414 5.59 -10.29 29.01
N GLU A 415 5.03 -9.26 28.42
CA GLU A 415 4.58 -8.01 29.05
C GLU A 415 3.05 -7.98 29.23
N ARG A 416 2.57 -7.12 30.14
CA ARG A 416 1.15 -6.89 30.36
C ARG A 416 0.65 -5.71 29.57
N TYR A 417 -0.42 -5.93 28.81
CA TYR A 417 -1.15 -4.89 28.08
C TYR A 417 -2.56 -4.81 28.64
N TYR A 418 -2.96 -3.65 29.16
CA TYR A 418 -4.25 -3.42 29.78
C TYR A 418 -5.31 -3.13 28.74
N CYS A 419 -6.46 -3.78 28.86
CA CYS A 419 -7.56 -3.67 27.91
C CYS A 419 -8.06 -2.23 27.80
N CYS A 420 -8.32 -1.80 26.59
CA CYS A 420 -8.96 -0.52 26.26
C CYS A 420 -9.95 -0.78 25.14
N GLU A 421 -11.24 -0.53 25.41
CA GLU A 421 -12.31 -0.77 24.46
C GLU A 421 -12.80 0.52 23.80
N PRO A 422 -12.29 0.87 22.61
CA PRO A 422 -12.60 2.15 22.00
C PRO A 422 -13.97 2.21 21.32
N SER A 423 -14.63 1.07 21.05
CA SER A 423 -15.94 1.04 20.41
C SER A 423 -17.12 1.16 21.40
N SER A 424 -16.84 1.16 22.72
CA SER A 424 -17.89 1.22 23.75
C SER A 424 -17.65 2.33 24.75
N THR A 425 -18.59 3.26 24.87
CA THR A 425 -18.55 4.35 25.86
C THR A 425 -18.71 3.87 27.31
N ALA A 426 -19.11 2.62 27.49
CA ALA A 426 -19.29 2.01 28.83
C ALA A 426 -17.95 1.55 29.44
N ALA A 427 -16.89 1.34 28.63
CA ALA A 427 -15.60 0.85 29.09
C ALA A 427 -14.64 1.99 29.44
N ASP A 428 -13.78 1.75 30.45
CA ASP A 428 -12.68 2.58 30.81
C ASP A 428 -11.32 1.86 30.57
N VAL A 429 -10.22 2.53 30.81
CA VAL A 429 -8.87 1.97 30.76
C VAL A 429 -8.74 0.84 31.79
N GLY A 430 -8.29 -0.33 31.33
CA GLY A 430 -8.26 -1.54 32.16
C GLY A 430 -9.59 -2.24 32.29
N GLU A 431 -10.57 -1.91 31.47
CA GLU A 431 -11.87 -2.56 31.46
C GLU A 431 -12.19 -3.17 30.10
N ARG A 432 -12.76 -4.38 30.13
CA ARG A 432 -13.38 -5.01 28.98
C ARG A 432 -14.89 -5.03 29.17
N CYS A 433 -15.64 -4.91 28.09
CA CYS A 433 -17.11 -4.85 28.14
C CYS A 433 -17.77 -6.23 28.27
N TRP A 434 -17.00 -7.33 28.28
CA TRP A 434 -17.58 -8.68 28.16
C TRP A 434 -17.00 -9.63 29.22
N GLU A 435 -17.88 -10.46 29.77
CA GLU A 435 -17.47 -11.50 30.74
C GLU A 435 -16.70 -12.65 30.06
N SER A 436 -17.06 -12.96 28.81
CA SER A 436 -16.46 -14.05 28.03
C SER A 436 -15.98 -13.56 26.68
N TYR A 437 -14.68 -13.72 26.40
CA TYR A 437 -14.09 -13.50 25.10
C TYR A 437 -12.94 -14.47 24.85
N VAL A 438 -12.68 -14.81 23.60
CA VAL A 438 -11.59 -15.69 23.19
C VAL A 438 -10.65 -14.92 22.29
N VAL A 439 -9.43 -14.64 22.76
CA VAL A 439 -8.39 -14.02 21.93
C VAL A 439 -8.00 -14.98 20.81
N LYS A 440 -8.05 -14.51 19.58
CA LYS A 440 -7.66 -15.25 18.37
C LYS A 440 -6.28 -14.81 17.87
N ARG A 441 -6.01 -13.52 17.88
CA ARG A 441 -4.78 -12.92 17.38
C ARG A 441 -4.46 -11.64 18.14
N VAL A 442 -3.17 -11.35 18.28
CA VAL A 442 -2.67 -10.10 18.85
C VAL A 442 -1.57 -9.58 17.93
N ASP A 443 -1.71 -8.37 17.45
CA ASP A 443 -0.77 -7.71 16.57
C ASP A 443 -0.24 -6.42 17.20
N LYS A 444 1.06 -6.27 17.27
CA LYS A 444 1.69 -5.02 17.74
C LYS A 444 1.59 -3.98 16.62
N VAL A 445 1.22 -2.76 16.99
CA VAL A 445 1.26 -1.60 16.09
C VAL A 445 2.67 -1.00 16.14
N GLU A 446 3.34 -1.00 14.99
CA GLU A 446 4.70 -0.47 14.82
C GLU A 446 4.71 1.01 14.37
#